data_6378d63b6a0c3a721055746c506d1e28
#
_entry.id   6378d63b6a0c3a721055746c506d1e28
#
_cell.length_a   1.000
_cell.length_b   1.000
_cell.length_c   1.000
_cell.angle_alpha   90.00
_cell.angle_beta   90.00
_cell.angle_gamma   90.00
#
_symmetry.space_group_name_H-M   'P 1'
#
loop_
_entity.id
_entity.type
_entity.pdbx_description
1 polymer ?
#
loop_
_entity_poly.entity_id
_entity_poly.type
_entity_poly.pdbx_seq_one_letter_code
_entity_poly.pdbx_strand_id
1 'polypeptide(L)'
;AQGRIAGLIGMEGGHSIGSSLAVLRQMYDLGARYMTLTHSRTIGWADSATDNPQHDGLTPFGEAVVHELNRLGMLVDLSHVSEATMLDALRVTKAPVIFSHSNARALCDTPRNVSDAVLKQVAANGGIVMVNFAAQYVSEARRVWGADRSAEIARNNAPPFGGLYIGDPEGAARALAAWEAAHPKPQATISQVADHVEHIVKVAGIDHVGIGSDFDGVGDLPGGLSGVETYPALLAELMRRGWSDVAIAKLAGENILRVMAAAEKTAAAMKDEPEGSAIPPADPA
;
A
#
# COMPACT_ATOMS: atom_id res chain seq x y z
N ALA A 1 -11.16 -7.00 -27.19
CA ALA A 1 -10.53 -7.94 -26.25
C ALA A 1 -9.91 -9.09 -27.04
N GLN A 2 -8.61 -9.31 -26.89
CA GLN A 2 -7.87 -10.36 -27.64
C GLN A 2 -7.78 -11.68 -26.85
N GLY A 3 -8.52 -11.82 -25.74
CA GLY A 3 -8.46 -13.00 -24.86
C GLY A 3 -7.09 -13.22 -24.20
N ARG A 4 -6.30 -12.16 -24.05
CA ARG A 4 -4.97 -12.22 -23.43
C ARG A 4 -5.00 -11.62 -22.02
N ILE A 5 -4.15 -12.14 -21.14
CA ILE A 5 -3.85 -11.57 -19.82
C ILE A 5 -2.65 -10.65 -19.99
N ALA A 6 -2.72 -9.45 -19.46
CA ALA A 6 -1.61 -8.50 -19.38
C ALA A 6 -1.05 -8.46 -17.96
N GLY A 7 0.29 -8.47 -17.84
CA GLY A 7 0.99 -8.24 -16.58
C GLY A 7 1.66 -6.86 -16.60
N LEU A 8 1.59 -6.12 -15.49
CA LEU A 8 2.35 -4.89 -15.27
C LEU A 8 3.45 -5.16 -14.24
N ILE A 9 4.64 -4.58 -14.51
CA ILE A 9 5.75 -4.63 -13.56
C ILE A 9 5.60 -3.43 -12.62
N GLY A 10 5.54 -3.70 -11.31
CA GLY A 10 5.62 -2.70 -10.25
C GLY A 10 6.97 -2.73 -9.57
N MET A 11 7.42 -1.57 -9.09
CA MET A 11 8.61 -1.42 -8.26
C MET A 11 8.15 -1.08 -6.85
N GLU A 12 8.27 -2.01 -5.92
CA GLU A 12 7.84 -1.78 -4.53
C GLU A 12 9.01 -1.22 -3.70
N GLY A 13 9.10 0.10 -3.70
CA GLY A 13 10.08 0.87 -2.94
C GLY A 13 11.06 1.65 -3.80
N GLY A 14 11.06 2.98 -3.60
CA GLY A 14 11.93 3.92 -4.30
C GLY A 14 13.42 3.76 -4.01
N HIS A 15 13.79 2.98 -3.00
CA HIS A 15 15.19 2.58 -2.77
C HIS A 15 15.79 1.86 -4.00
N SER A 16 14.96 1.21 -4.82
CA SER A 16 15.39 0.46 -6.02
C SER A 16 15.96 1.35 -7.13
N ILE A 17 15.73 2.68 -7.10
CA ILE A 17 16.35 3.60 -8.07
C ILE A 17 17.71 4.14 -7.60
N GLY A 18 18.19 3.81 -6.39
CA GLY A 18 19.47 4.28 -5.86
C GLY A 18 19.59 5.81 -5.87
N SER A 19 18.52 6.54 -5.56
CA SER A 19 18.44 8.01 -5.64
C SER A 19 18.85 8.59 -7.01
N SER A 20 18.52 7.91 -8.10
CA SER A 20 18.87 8.30 -9.45
C SER A 20 17.67 8.35 -10.40
N LEU A 21 17.33 9.52 -10.91
CA LEU A 21 16.30 9.67 -11.95
C LEU A 21 16.67 8.95 -13.26
N ALA A 22 17.97 8.81 -13.57
CA ALA A 22 18.42 8.06 -14.73
C ALA A 22 18.10 6.56 -14.59
N VAL A 23 18.28 5.99 -13.38
CA VAL A 23 17.87 4.61 -13.10
C VAL A 23 16.35 4.45 -13.20
N LEU A 24 15.58 5.41 -12.70
CA LEU A 24 14.11 5.40 -12.84
C LEU A 24 13.69 5.29 -14.32
N ARG A 25 14.30 6.07 -15.22
CA ARG A 25 14.05 6.01 -16.68
C ARG A 25 14.37 4.63 -17.24
N GLN A 26 15.52 4.07 -16.87
CA GLN A 26 15.92 2.72 -17.30
C GLN A 26 14.91 1.66 -16.83
N MET A 27 14.39 1.76 -15.61
CA MET A 27 13.35 0.85 -15.12
C MET A 27 12.05 0.99 -15.92
N TYR A 28 11.68 2.21 -16.29
CA TYR A 28 10.55 2.44 -17.19
C TYR A 28 10.76 1.78 -18.57
N ASP A 29 11.95 1.94 -19.14
CA ASP A 29 12.33 1.33 -20.44
C ASP A 29 12.32 -0.21 -20.37
N LEU A 30 12.65 -0.79 -19.20
CA LEU A 30 12.56 -2.23 -18.93
C LEU A 30 11.13 -2.72 -18.70
N GLY A 31 10.15 -1.82 -18.63
CA GLY A 31 8.74 -2.19 -18.54
C GLY A 31 8.05 -1.92 -17.20
N ALA A 32 8.71 -1.30 -16.22
CA ALA A 32 8.04 -0.86 -14.98
C ALA A 32 6.99 0.20 -15.31
N ARG A 33 5.82 0.11 -14.65
CA ARG A 33 4.67 1.01 -14.90
C ARG A 33 4.12 1.69 -13.66
N TYR A 34 4.56 1.29 -12.48
CA TYR A 34 4.33 2.02 -11.24
C TYR A 34 5.52 1.86 -10.29
N MET A 35 5.65 2.79 -9.35
CA MET A 35 6.63 2.73 -8.28
C MET A 35 6.02 3.19 -6.97
N THR A 36 6.07 2.33 -5.95
CA THR A 36 5.79 2.70 -4.57
C THR A 36 6.96 3.53 -4.04
N LEU A 37 6.70 4.74 -3.52
CA LEU A 37 7.78 5.67 -3.18
C LEU A 37 8.68 5.18 -2.05
N THR A 38 8.13 4.43 -1.08
CA THR A 38 8.90 3.73 -0.04
C THR A 38 8.39 2.30 0.10
N HIS A 39 9.13 1.44 0.79
CA HIS A 39 8.62 0.19 1.35
C HIS A 39 8.55 0.32 2.89
N SER A 40 9.07 -0.64 3.65
CA SER A 40 8.99 -0.65 5.13
C SER A 40 9.92 0.35 5.82
N ARG A 41 10.87 0.95 5.10
CA ARG A 41 11.88 1.86 5.64
C ARG A 41 11.75 3.25 5.01
N THR A 42 11.98 4.27 5.82
CA THR A 42 12.27 5.63 5.37
C THR A 42 13.56 5.60 4.55
N ILE A 43 13.56 6.30 3.42
CA ILE A 43 14.71 6.41 2.52
C ILE A 43 15.15 7.87 2.42
N GLY A 44 16.30 8.14 1.82
CA GLY A 44 16.90 9.48 1.82
C GLY A 44 16.06 10.62 1.25
N TRP A 45 14.86 10.36 0.72
CA TRP A 45 14.03 11.38 0.08
C TRP A 45 12.51 11.22 0.31
N ALA A 46 12.05 10.19 1.07
CA ALA A 46 10.65 9.98 1.39
C ALA A 46 10.50 9.17 2.69
N ASP A 47 9.55 9.55 3.52
CA ASP A 47 9.24 8.85 4.77
C ASP A 47 8.26 7.69 4.55
N SER A 48 8.59 6.53 5.17
CA SER A 48 7.73 5.35 5.22
C SER A 48 6.70 5.44 6.36
N ALA A 49 5.56 4.78 6.19
CA ALA A 49 4.53 4.65 7.21
C ALA A 49 4.96 3.81 8.43
N THR A 50 5.97 2.95 8.28
CA THR A 50 6.36 1.95 9.28
C THR A 50 7.76 2.15 9.83
N ASP A 51 8.36 3.30 9.58
CA ASP A 51 9.68 3.67 10.09
C ASP A 51 9.66 5.07 10.72
N ASN A 52 10.74 5.46 11.37
CA ASN A 52 10.88 6.80 11.93
C ASN A 52 10.90 7.85 10.81
N PRO A 53 10.10 8.92 10.89
CA PRO A 53 10.14 10.00 9.93
C PRO A 53 11.48 10.75 10.01
N GLN A 54 12.03 11.14 8.87
CA GLN A 54 13.28 11.89 8.76
C GLN A 54 13.13 13.21 8.00
N HIS A 55 12.08 13.32 7.18
CA HIS A 55 11.91 14.42 6.24
C HIS A 55 10.58 15.17 6.42
N ASP A 56 9.69 14.65 7.28
CA ASP A 56 8.30 15.13 7.41
C ASP A 56 7.56 15.14 6.05
N GLY A 57 7.80 14.08 5.26
CA GLY A 57 7.21 13.87 3.95
C GLY A 57 8.24 13.60 2.85
N LEU A 58 8.18 14.37 1.75
CA LEU A 58 9.11 14.31 0.62
C LEU A 58 10.20 15.37 0.75
N THR A 59 11.43 15.01 0.39
CA THR A 59 12.47 16.00 0.11
C THR A 59 12.26 16.63 -1.28
N PRO A 60 12.98 17.72 -1.65
CA PRO A 60 12.95 18.25 -3.02
C PRO A 60 13.31 17.22 -4.10
N PHE A 61 14.18 16.25 -3.78
CA PHE A 61 14.47 15.13 -4.68
C PHE A 61 13.25 14.19 -4.81
N GLY A 62 12.55 13.91 -3.72
CA GLY A 62 11.31 13.11 -3.73
C GLY A 62 10.22 13.76 -4.59
N GLU A 63 10.06 15.08 -4.52
CA GLU A 63 9.16 15.83 -5.40
C GLU A 63 9.58 15.72 -6.88
N ALA A 64 10.87 15.77 -7.16
CA ALA A 64 11.41 15.57 -8.52
C ALA A 64 11.17 14.13 -9.02
N VAL A 65 11.22 13.12 -8.15
CA VAL A 65 10.84 11.74 -8.50
C VAL A 65 9.38 11.66 -8.89
N VAL A 66 8.47 12.26 -8.12
CA VAL A 66 7.03 12.30 -8.45
C VAL A 66 6.80 12.98 -9.79
N HIS A 67 7.48 14.12 -10.05
CA HIS A 67 7.39 14.81 -11.32
C HIS A 67 7.88 13.94 -12.49
N GLU A 68 9.01 13.24 -12.32
CA GLU A 68 9.56 12.37 -13.36
C GLU A 68 8.68 11.14 -13.63
N LEU A 69 8.07 10.55 -12.60
CA LEU A 69 7.06 9.50 -12.77
C LEU A 69 5.89 9.99 -13.63
N ASN A 70 5.38 11.21 -13.38
CA ASN A 70 4.32 11.79 -14.19
C ASN A 70 4.76 12.02 -15.64
N ARG A 71 5.99 12.52 -15.86
CA ARG A 71 6.54 12.74 -17.19
C ARG A 71 6.68 11.45 -17.99
N LEU A 72 7.07 10.36 -17.33
CA LEU A 72 7.20 9.04 -17.93
C LEU A 72 5.84 8.33 -18.15
N GLY A 73 4.78 8.74 -17.46
CA GLY A 73 3.51 8.00 -17.44
C GLY A 73 3.53 6.78 -16.53
N MET A 74 4.47 6.73 -15.59
CA MET A 74 4.46 5.77 -14.49
C MET A 74 3.51 6.23 -13.39
N LEU A 75 2.76 5.28 -12.83
CA LEU A 75 1.87 5.58 -11.71
C LEU A 75 2.68 5.83 -10.43
N VAL A 76 2.35 6.91 -9.74
CA VAL A 76 2.86 7.20 -8.40
C VAL A 76 2.06 6.37 -7.40
N ASP A 77 2.70 5.42 -6.75
CA ASP A 77 2.07 4.55 -5.75
C ASP A 77 2.40 5.03 -4.33
N LEU A 78 1.35 5.28 -3.56
CA LEU A 78 1.41 5.82 -2.19
C LEU A 78 1.14 4.76 -1.11
N SER A 79 1.06 3.47 -1.46
CA SER A 79 1.12 2.42 -0.46
C SER A 79 2.46 2.50 0.29
N HIS A 80 2.50 2.10 1.55
CA HIS A 80 3.68 2.12 2.43
C HIS A 80 4.21 3.49 2.88
N VAL A 81 3.87 4.59 2.24
CA VAL A 81 4.41 5.89 2.59
C VAL A 81 3.73 6.51 3.82
N SER A 82 4.42 7.38 4.55
CA SER A 82 3.84 8.14 5.66
C SER A 82 2.71 9.06 5.18
N GLU A 83 1.80 9.45 6.08
CA GLU A 83 0.71 10.38 5.71
C GLU A 83 1.25 11.73 5.22
N ALA A 84 2.36 12.22 5.78
CA ALA A 84 3.03 13.41 5.29
C ALA A 84 3.51 13.25 3.84
N THR A 85 4.13 12.11 3.52
CA THR A 85 4.53 11.76 2.14
C THR A 85 3.32 11.65 1.20
N MET A 86 2.17 11.08 1.67
CA MET A 86 0.94 11.04 0.87
C MET A 86 0.48 12.44 0.49
N LEU A 87 0.46 13.36 1.46
CA LEU A 87 0.00 14.73 1.28
C LEU A 87 0.95 15.52 0.36
N ASP A 88 2.24 15.38 0.51
CA ASP A 88 3.23 16.01 -0.37
C ASP A 88 3.12 15.50 -1.80
N ALA A 89 3.04 14.19 -2.00
CA ALA A 89 2.88 13.61 -3.33
C ALA A 89 1.58 14.07 -3.99
N LEU A 90 0.46 14.13 -3.25
CA LEU A 90 -0.82 14.65 -3.74
C LEU A 90 -0.76 16.14 -4.10
N ARG A 91 0.06 16.93 -3.40
CA ARG A 91 0.27 18.34 -3.68
C ARG A 91 1.05 18.58 -4.97
N VAL A 92 2.06 17.75 -5.26
CA VAL A 92 2.99 17.98 -6.38
C VAL A 92 2.67 17.21 -7.65
N THR A 93 1.92 16.10 -7.53
CA THR A 93 1.59 15.26 -8.69
C THR A 93 0.70 15.97 -9.70
N LYS A 94 0.95 15.75 -10.99
CA LYS A 94 0.11 16.20 -12.11
C LYS A 94 -0.82 15.09 -12.62
N ALA A 95 -0.55 13.83 -12.24
CA ALA A 95 -1.33 12.66 -12.61
C ALA A 95 -2.09 12.10 -11.42
N PRO A 96 -3.18 11.34 -11.64
CA PRO A 96 -3.81 10.58 -10.59
C PRO A 96 -2.85 9.57 -9.94
N VAL A 97 -2.88 9.50 -8.62
CA VAL A 97 -2.08 8.55 -7.84
C VAL A 97 -2.79 7.21 -7.64
N ILE A 98 -2.03 6.19 -7.26
CA ILE A 98 -2.59 4.93 -6.79
C ILE A 98 -2.14 4.65 -5.36
N PHE A 99 -2.93 3.85 -4.66
CA PHE A 99 -2.51 3.04 -3.53
C PHE A 99 -2.67 1.59 -3.99
N SER A 100 -1.57 0.94 -4.36
CA SER A 100 -1.61 -0.41 -4.93
C SER A 100 -2.18 -1.45 -3.97
N HIS A 101 -2.03 -1.23 -2.64
CA HIS A 101 -2.53 -2.14 -1.60
C HIS A 101 -2.63 -1.42 -0.24
N SER A 102 -3.74 -0.74 0.01
CA SER A 102 -4.02 -0.03 1.29
C SER A 102 -5.50 -0.04 1.62
N ASN A 103 -5.84 0.09 2.91
CA ASN A 103 -7.20 0.02 3.42
C ASN A 103 -7.64 1.35 4.06
N ALA A 104 -8.86 1.41 4.59
CA ALA A 104 -9.36 2.57 5.33
C ALA A 104 -8.88 2.56 6.79
N ARG A 105 -8.19 3.61 7.22
CA ARG A 105 -7.66 3.75 8.59
C ARG A 105 -8.76 3.84 9.64
N ALA A 106 -9.92 4.36 9.27
CA ALA A 106 -11.09 4.45 10.15
C ALA A 106 -11.60 3.08 10.66
N LEU A 107 -11.29 1.98 9.95
CA LEU A 107 -11.72 0.62 10.31
C LEU A 107 -10.61 -0.21 10.95
N CYS A 108 -9.35 0.11 10.65
CA CYS A 108 -8.19 -0.53 11.27
C CYS A 108 -7.07 0.52 11.37
N ASP A 109 -6.80 0.96 12.61
CA ASP A 109 -5.92 2.11 12.90
C ASP A 109 -4.45 1.73 12.81
N THR A 110 -3.98 1.57 11.58
CA THR A 110 -2.57 1.37 11.25
C THR A 110 -2.09 2.46 10.28
N PRO A 111 -0.85 2.94 10.39
CA PRO A 111 -0.31 3.92 9.46
C PRO A 111 -0.22 3.41 8.00
N ARG A 112 -0.33 2.07 7.78
CA ARG A 112 -0.42 1.47 6.44
C ARG A 112 -1.76 1.74 5.75
N ASN A 113 -2.79 2.12 6.49
CA ASN A 113 -4.12 2.43 5.99
C ASN A 113 -4.29 3.95 5.78
N VAL A 114 -5.19 4.31 4.88
CA VAL A 114 -5.42 5.67 4.40
C VAL A 114 -6.47 6.36 5.27
N SER A 115 -6.16 7.56 5.76
CA SER A 115 -7.11 8.37 6.53
C SER A 115 -8.22 8.94 5.64
N ASP A 116 -9.39 9.24 6.23
CA ASP A 116 -10.52 9.84 5.49
C ASP A 116 -10.15 11.21 4.88
N ALA A 117 -9.23 11.93 5.50
CA ALA A 117 -8.72 13.20 4.98
C ALA A 117 -7.95 12.99 3.67
N VAL A 118 -7.09 11.97 3.62
CA VAL A 118 -6.34 11.60 2.42
C VAL A 118 -7.26 10.97 1.37
N LEU A 119 -8.22 10.12 1.76
CA LEU A 119 -9.21 9.55 0.82
C LEU A 119 -9.96 10.63 0.03
N LYS A 120 -10.34 11.72 0.68
CA LYS A 120 -10.98 12.87 0.00
C LYS A 120 -10.04 13.56 -1.00
N GLN A 121 -8.75 13.66 -0.69
CA GLN A 121 -7.77 14.23 -1.60
C GLN A 121 -7.48 13.31 -2.78
N VAL A 122 -7.45 11.99 -2.57
CA VAL A 122 -7.35 10.99 -3.64
C VAL A 122 -8.53 11.12 -4.61
N ALA A 123 -9.74 11.29 -4.09
CA ALA A 123 -10.92 11.53 -4.93
C ALA A 123 -10.78 12.81 -5.77
N ALA A 124 -10.35 13.92 -5.15
CA ALA A 124 -10.13 15.19 -5.85
C ALA A 124 -9.01 15.10 -6.90
N ASN A 125 -7.98 14.30 -6.65
CA ASN A 125 -6.88 14.02 -7.60
C ASN A 125 -7.30 13.09 -8.75
N GLY A 126 -8.42 12.37 -8.63
CA GLY A 126 -8.84 11.35 -9.58
C GLY A 126 -8.15 9.98 -9.39
N GLY A 127 -7.43 9.79 -8.30
CA GLY A 127 -6.70 8.57 -7.96
C GLY A 127 -7.58 7.39 -7.54
N ILE A 128 -6.92 6.35 -7.02
CA ILE A 128 -7.58 5.10 -6.59
C ILE A 128 -6.87 4.49 -5.38
N VAL A 129 -7.65 3.91 -4.46
CA VAL A 129 -7.15 3.06 -3.38
C VAL A 129 -7.58 1.62 -3.63
N MET A 130 -6.62 0.71 -3.77
CA MET A 130 -6.87 -0.71 -4.00
C MET A 130 -6.71 -1.47 -2.67
N VAL A 131 -7.77 -2.17 -2.28
CA VAL A 131 -7.92 -2.76 -0.94
C VAL A 131 -6.98 -3.95 -0.75
N ASN A 132 -6.15 -3.88 0.30
CA ASN A 132 -5.21 -4.92 0.73
C ASN A 132 -5.93 -6.02 1.52
N PHE A 133 -5.43 -7.26 1.44
CA PHE A 133 -5.98 -8.41 2.16
C PHE A 133 -5.13 -8.87 3.35
N ALA A 134 -4.05 -8.18 3.70
CA ALA A 134 -3.30 -8.50 4.92
C ALA A 134 -4.22 -8.40 6.15
N ALA A 135 -4.42 -9.51 6.87
CA ALA A 135 -5.38 -9.61 7.96
C ALA A 135 -5.19 -8.52 9.04
N GLN A 136 -3.95 -8.12 9.29
CA GLN A 136 -3.59 -7.07 10.26
C GLN A 136 -3.91 -5.64 9.78
N TYR A 137 -4.21 -5.44 8.51
CA TYR A 137 -4.64 -4.15 7.95
C TYR A 137 -6.14 -4.12 7.68
N VAL A 138 -6.80 -5.30 7.74
CA VAL A 138 -8.23 -5.49 7.58
C VAL A 138 -8.95 -5.50 8.94
N SER A 139 -8.39 -6.18 9.95
CA SER A 139 -9.05 -6.39 11.23
C SER A 139 -8.30 -5.71 12.38
N GLU A 140 -8.94 -4.74 13.02
CA GLU A 140 -8.37 -4.06 14.20
C GLU A 140 -8.07 -5.06 15.34
N ALA A 141 -8.97 -6.03 15.56
CA ALA A 141 -8.73 -7.08 16.56
C ALA A 141 -7.49 -7.92 16.21
N ARG A 142 -7.29 -8.22 14.92
CA ARG A 142 -6.11 -8.96 14.45
C ARG A 142 -4.82 -8.13 14.60
N ARG A 143 -4.89 -6.82 14.33
CA ARG A 143 -3.79 -5.87 14.51
C ARG A 143 -3.35 -5.81 15.98
N VAL A 144 -4.31 -5.59 16.88
CA VAL A 144 -4.07 -5.52 18.33
C VAL A 144 -3.46 -6.83 18.83
N TRP A 145 -4.06 -7.97 18.48
CA TRP A 145 -3.50 -9.27 18.83
C TRP A 145 -2.05 -9.44 18.34
N GLY A 146 -1.74 -8.95 17.15
CA GLY A 146 -0.37 -9.00 16.61
C GLY A 146 0.63 -8.17 17.41
N ALA A 147 0.21 -6.98 17.88
CA ALA A 147 1.01 -6.13 18.75
C ALA A 147 1.24 -6.79 20.13
N ASP A 148 0.20 -7.34 20.75
CA ASP A 148 0.27 -8.05 22.04
C ASP A 148 1.18 -9.29 21.94
N ARG A 149 1.06 -10.06 20.84
CA ARG A 149 1.94 -11.20 20.57
C ARG A 149 3.41 -10.77 20.44
N SER A 150 3.67 -9.67 19.75
CA SER A 150 5.03 -9.13 19.60
C SER A 150 5.60 -8.67 20.94
N ALA A 151 4.78 -8.06 21.78
CA ALA A 151 5.17 -7.68 23.13
C ALA A 151 5.49 -8.92 24.00
N GLU A 152 4.70 -10.00 23.89
CA GLU A 152 4.98 -11.26 24.60
C GLU A 152 6.28 -11.91 24.10
N ILE A 153 6.54 -11.92 22.80
CA ILE A 153 7.83 -12.37 22.24
C ILE A 153 8.99 -11.56 22.83
N ALA A 154 8.86 -10.22 22.84
CA ALA A 154 9.90 -9.35 23.39
C ALA A 154 10.11 -9.58 24.89
N ARG A 155 9.05 -9.76 25.66
CA ARG A 155 9.10 -10.09 27.09
C ARG A 155 9.87 -11.37 27.35
N ASN A 156 9.73 -12.37 26.50
CA ASN A 156 10.39 -13.66 26.66
C ASN A 156 11.84 -13.66 26.15
N ASN A 157 12.16 -12.89 25.09
CA ASN A 157 13.42 -13.01 24.34
C ASN A 157 14.17 -11.67 24.14
N ALA A 158 13.86 -10.60 24.88
CA ALA A 158 14.44 -9.28 24.64
C ALA A 158 15.99 -9.31 24.69
N PRO A 159 16.68 -8.99 23.58
CA PRO A 159 18.13 -8.91 23.56
C PRO A 159 18.64 -7.63 24.25
N PRO A 160 19.89 -7.58 24.74
CA PRO A 160 20.83 -8.70 24.80
C PRO A 160 20.64 -9.61 26.02
N PHE A 161 20.00 -9.11 27.11
CA PHE A 161 19.87 -9.86 28.38
C PHE A 161 18.53 -9.52 29.11
N GLY A 162 17.54 -8.99 28.43
CA GLY A 162 16.31 -8.49 29.04
C GLY A 162 15.13 -9.46 29.08
N GLY A 163 15.20 -10.61 28.39
CA GLY A 163 14.10 -11.58 28.33
C GLY A 163 13.99 -12.46 29.55
N LEU A 164 12.80 -12.99 29.83
CA LEU A 164 12.55 -13.91 30.94
C LEU A 164 13.23 -15.27 30.76
N TYR A 165 13.52 -15.68 29.52
CA TYR A 165 14.09 -16.98 29.15
C TYR A 165 15.46 -16.83 28.50
N ILE A 166 16.36 -16.08 29.15
CA ILE A 166 17.74 -15.89 28.67
C ILE A 166 18.44 -17.24 28.58
N GLY A 167 18.88 -17.60 27.36
CA GLY A 167 19.59 -18.88 27.14
C GLY A 167 18.69 -20.13 27.13
N ASP A 168 17.36 -19.95 27.24
CA ASP A 168 16.34 -21.03 27.16
C ASP A 168 15.33 -20.77 26.05
N PRO A 169 15.67 -20.98 24.77
CA PRO A 169 14.76 -20.75 23.66
C PRO A 169 13.54 -21.70 23.68
N GLU A 170 13.68 -22.89 24.24
CA GLU A 170 12.56 -23.83 24.38
C GLU A 170 11.56 -23.33 25.43
N GLY A 171 12.03 -22.78 26.55
CA GLY A 171 11.18 -22.16 27.57
C GLY A 171 10.41 -20.97 27.01
N ALA A 172 11.09 -20.11 26.24
CA ALA A 172 10.46 -18.98 25.54
C ALA A 172 9.36 -19.45 24.56
N ALA A 173 9.64 -20.50 23.78
CA ALA A 173 8.66 -21.05 22.84
C ALA A 173 7.44 -21.66 23.57
N ARG A 174 7.66 -22.39 24.68
CA ARG A 174 6.56 -22.92 25.51
C ARG A 174 5.70 -21.80 26.11
N ALA A 175 6.33 -20.73 26.60
CA ALA A 175 5.61 -19.59 27.16
C ALA A 175 4.76 -18.89 26.10
N LEU A 176 5.32 -18.65 24.89
CA LEU A 176 4.58 -18.07 23.78
C LEU A 176 3.39 -18.96 23.35
N ALA A 177 3.59 -20.27 23.24
CA ALA A 177 2.51 -21.21 22.91
C ALA A 177 1.40 -21.23 23.97
N ALA A 178 1.75 -21.12 25.26
CA ALA A 178 0.76 -20.99 26.33
C ALA A 178 -0.03 -19.67 26.24
N TRP A 179 0.66 -18.57 25.91
CA TRP A 179 0.01 -17.27 25.69
C TRP A 179 -0.96 -17.33 24.51
N GLU A 180 -0.54 -17.88 23.36
CA GLU A 180 -1.36 -18.04 22.16
C GLU A 180 -2.60 -18.91 22.42
N ALA A 181 -2.45 -19.97 23.20
CA ALA A 181 -3.58 -20.82 23.61
C ALA A 181 -4.60 -20.07 24.48
N ALA A 182 -4.14 -19.15 25.34
CA ALA A 182 -5.00 -18.31 26.17
C ALA A 182 -5.60 -17.11 25.42
N HIS A 183 -4.99 -16.71 24.31
CA HIS A 183 -5.37 -15.58 23.46
C HIS A 183 -5.55 -16.05 22.01
N PRO A 184 -6.66 -16.69 21.65
CA PRO A 184 -6.88 -17.20 20.29
C PRO A 184 -6.74 -16.09 19.25
N LYS A 185 -5.99 -16.37 18.17
CA LYS A 185 -5.76 -15.45 17.07
C LYS A 185 -7.09 -15.06 16.38
N PRO A 186 -7.49 -13.78 16.37
CA PRO A 186 -8.67 -13.34 15.64
C PRO A 186 -8.51 -13.58 14.14
N GLN A 187 -9.55 -14.08 13.48
CA GLN A 187 -9.59 -14.27 12.03
C GLN A 187 -10.18 -13.03 11.36
N ALA A 188 -9.47 -12.47 10.38
CA ALA A 188 -10.06 -11.52 9.46
C ALA A 188 -11.02 -12.24 8.50
N THR A 189 -12.01 -11.52 7.98
CA THR A 189 -13.09 -12.08 7.15
C THR A 189 -13.27 -11.35 5.84
N ILE A 190 -13.87 -12.02 4.83
CA ILE A 190 -14.29 -11.37 3.58
C ILE A 190 -15.22 -10.19 3.85
N SER A 191 -16.13 -10.33 4.83
CA SER A 191 -17.04 -9.25 5.23
C SER A 191 -16.28 -8.00 5.65
N GLN A 192 -15.21 -8.13 6.45
CA GLN A 192 -14.38 -6.99 6.85
C GLN A 192 -13.64 -6.37 5.66
N VAL A 193 -13.17 -7.17 4.69
CA VAL A 193 -12.60 -6.62 3.44
C VAL A 193 -13.64 -5.82 2.68
N ALA A 194 -14.88 -6.34 2.56
CA ALA A 194 -15.98 -5.61 1.95
C ALA A 194 -16.33 -4.32 2.72
N ASP A 195 -16.22 -4.30 4.06
CA ASP A 195 -16.41 -3.09 4.86
C ASP A 195 -15.39 -2.00 4.48
N HIS A 196 -14.11 -2.35 4.26
CA HIS A 196 -13.11 -1.41 3.77
C HIS A 196 -13.44 -0.87 2.38
N VAL A 197 -13.86 -1.74 1.46
CA VAL A 197 -14.31 -1.33 0.12
C VAL A 197 -15.45 -0.31 0.24
N GLU A 198 -16.48 -0.61 1.02
CA GLU A 198 -17.65 0.27 1.21
C GLU A 198 -17.30 1.58 1.92
N HIS A 199 -16.37 1.55 2.89
CA HIS A 199 -15.91 2.78 3.54
C HIS A 199 -15.19 3.71 2.56
N ILE A 200 -14.30 3.17 1.73
CA ILE A 200 -13.61 3.95 0.69
C ILE A 200 -14.63 4.53 -0.30
N VAL A 201 -15.63 3.74 -0.73
CA VAL A 201 -16.72 4.22 -1.60
C VAL A 201 -17.52 5.34 -0.93
N LYS A 202 -17.82 5.20 0.35
CA LYS A 202 -18.56 6.21 1.12
C LYS A 202 -17.81 7.55 1.21
N VAL A 203 -16.48 7.53 1.34
CA VAL A 203 -15.66 8.72 1.55
C VAL A 203 -15.17 9.32 0.23
N ALA A 204 -14.70 8.49 -0.69
CA ALA A 204 -14.07 8.91 -1.94
C ALA A 204 -14.95 8.73 -3.19
N GLY A 205 -15.93 7.83 -3.15
CA GLY A 205 -16.77 7.47 -4.30
C GLY A 205 -16.34 6.18 -4.99
N ILE A 206 -17.29 5.61 -5.75
CA ILE A 206 -17.13 4.31 -6.42
C ILE A 206 -15.99 4.29 -7.46
N ASP A 207 -15.63 5.43 -8.03
CA ASP A 207 -14.58 5.54 -9.05
C ASP A 207 -13.16 5.48 -8.46
N HIS A 208 -13.05 5.50 -7.12
CA HIS A 208 -11.78 5.63 -6.41
C HIS A 208 -11.40 4.39 -5.57
N VAL A 209 -12.00 3.24 -5.83
CA VAL A 209 -11.73 1.98 -5.14
C VAL A 209 -11.38 0.87 -6.12
N GLY A 210 -10.47 -0.02 -5.71
CA GLY A 210 -10.04 -1.20 -6.48
C GLY A 210 -9.64 -2.36 -5.57
N ILE A 211 -9.10 -3.42 -6.15
CA ILE A 211 -8.59 -4.61 -5.45
C ILE A 211 -7.08 -4.66 -5.60
N GLY A 212 -6.36 -4.66 -4.48
CA GLY A 212 -4.90 -4.71 -4.39
C GLY A 212 -4.42 -5.74 -3.36
N SER A 213 -4.94 -6.93 -3.44
CA SER A 213 -4.89 -8.03 -2.47
C SER A 213 -3.59 -8.25 -1.72
N ASP A 214 -2.44 -8.00 -2.35
CA ASP A 214 -1.11 -8.27 -1.81
C ASP A 214 -0.85 -9.79 -1.62
N PHE A 215 -1.44 -10.62 -2.47
CA PHE A 215 -1.12 -12.04 -2.51
C PHE A 215 0.38 -12.23 -2.77
N ASP A 216 0.96 -13.25 -2.14
CA ASP A 216 2.39 -13.57 -2.10
C ASP A 216 3.26 -12.56 -1.31
N GLY A 217 2.81 -11.34 -1.06
CA GLY A 217 3.47 -10.37 -0.17
C GLY A 217 3.14 -10.58 1.31
N VAL A 218 2.02 -11.24 1.62
CA VAL A 218 1.55 -11.47 2.99
C VAL A 218 1.14 -12.91 3.24
N GLY A 219 1.48 -13.43 4.41
CA GLY A 219 1.16 -14.83 4.79
C GLY A 219 -0.11 -15.01 5.63
N ASP A 220 -0.74 -13.92 6.08
CA ASP A 220 -1.93 -13.95 6.94
C ASP A 220 -3.09 -13.24 6.25
N LEU A 221 -4.01 -14.02 5.72
CA LEU A 221 -5.10 -13.58 4.86
C LEU A 221 -6.46 -13.78 5.53
N PRO A 222 -7.51 -13.04 5.13
CA PRO A 222 -8.87 -13.26 5.60
C PRO A 222 -9.39 -14.64 5.19
N GLY A 223 -10.18 -15.26 6.06
CA GLY A 223 -10.79 -16.54 5.74
C GLY A 223 -11.59 -16.48 4.44
N GLY A 224 -11.28 -17.38 3.50
CA GLY A 224 -11.92 -17.44 2.19
C GLY A 224 -11.26 -16.59 1.09
N LEU A 225 -10.14 -15.89 1.38
CA LEU A 225 -9.34 -15.15 0.41
C LEU A 225 -7.91 -15.67 0.42
N SER A 226 -7.66 -16.83 -0.18
CA SER A 226 -6.38 -17.55 -0.15
C SER A 226 -5.50 -17.34 -1.37
N GLY A 227 -6.03 -16.77 -2.46
CA GLY A 227 -5.34 -16.56 -3.72
C GLY A 227 -6.25 -15.90 -4.75
N VAL A 228 -5.70 -15.61 -5.93
CA VAL A 228 -6.43 -14.89 -7.00
C VAL A 228 -7.71 -15.60 -7.45
N GLU A 229 -7.76 -16.92 -7.32
CA GLU A 229 -8.94 -17.73 -7.62
C GLU A 229 -10.13 -17.44 -6.71
N THR A 230 -9.90 -16.77 -5.57
CA THR A 230 -10.93 -16.45 -4.58
C THR A 230 -11.51 -15.05 -4.73
N TYR A 231 -11.04 -14.21 -5.65
CA TYR A 231 -11.65 -12.91 -5.94
C TYR A 231 -13.17 -12.97 -6.15
N PRO A 232 -13.75 -13.99 -6.84
CA PRO A 232 -15.19 -14.13 -6.97
C PRO A 232 -15.94 -14.16 -5.64
N ALA A 233 -15.32 -14.65 -4.56
CA ALA A 233 -15.95 -14.68 -3.24
C ALA A 233 -16.16 -13.27 -2.65
N LEU A 234 -15.19 -12.36 -2.82
CA LEU A 234 -15.36 -10.95 -2.42
C LEU A 234 -16.42 -10.26 -3.28
N LEU A 235 -16.42 -10.48 -4.60
CA LEU A 235 -17.42 -9.89 -5.49
C LEU A 235 -18.82 -10.39 -5.14
N ALA A 236 -18.98 -11.69 -4.83
CA ALA A 236 -20.26 -12.27 -4.39
C ALA A 236 -20.73 -11.67 -3.04
N GLU A 237 -19.80 -11.38 -2.11
CA GLU A 237 -20.13 -10.67 -0.86
C GLU A 237 -20.71 -9.29 -1.15
N LEU A 238 -20.05 -8.50 -2.02
CA LEU A 238 -20.50 -7.16 -2.38
C LEU A 238 -21.85 -7.20 -3.13
N MET A 239 -22.06 -8.17 -4.03
CA MET A 239 -23.35 -8.38 -4.70
C MET A 239 -24.47 -8.71 -3.68
N ARG A 240 -24.19 -9.54 -2.67
CA ARG A 240 -25.15 -9.80 -1.56
C ARG A 240 -25.47 -8.55 -0.75
N ARG A 241 -24.55 -7.57 -0.69
CA ARG A 241 -24.75 -6.25 -0.09
C ARG A 241 -25.49 -5.26 -1.02
N GLY A 242 -25.89 -5.69 -2.21
CA GLY A 242 -26.66 -4.89 -3.14
C GLY A 242 -25.83 -4.11 -4.18
N TRP A 243 -24.57 -4.45 -4.36
CA TRP A 243 -23.75 -3.84 -5.42
C TRP A 243 -24.25 -4.25 -6.80
N SER A 244 -24.37 -3.27 -7.70
CA SER A 244 -24.73 -3.49 -9.10
C SER A 244 -23.54 -4.05 -9.90
N ASP A 245 -23.83 -4.71 -11.03
CA ASP A 245 -22.81 -5.19 -11.97
C ASP A 245 -21.87 -4.07 -12.43
N VAL A 246 -22.39 -2.86 -12.63
CA VAL A 246 -21.58 -1.69 -12.98
C VAL A 246 -20.59 -1.32 -11.86
N ALA A 247 -21.03 -1.35 -10.61
CA ALA A 247 -20.15 -1.06 -9.48
C ALA A 247 -19.07 -2.15 -9.31
N ILE A 248 -19.44 -3.43 -9.52
CA ILE A 248 -18.52 -4.55 -9.51
C ILE A 248 -17.48 -4.44 -10.63
N ALA A 249 -17.88 -4.07 -11.86
CA ALA A 249 -16.94 -3.88 -12.97
C ALA A 249 -15.93 -2.76 -12.70
N LYS A 250 -16.37 -1.65 -12.11
CA LYS A 250 -15.50 -0.54 -11.68
C LYS A 250 -14.46 -1.02 -10.67
N LEU A 251 -14.88 -1.69 -9.59
CA LEU A 251 -14.00 -2.23 -8.56
C LEU A 251 -13.01 -3.25 -9.14
N ALA A 252 -13.48 -4.14 -10.02
CA ALA A 252 -12.71 -5.26 -10.54
C ALA A 252 -11.62 -4.84 -11.54
N GLY A 253 -11.70 -3.63 -12.16
CA GLY A 253 -10.65 -3.22 -13.09
C GLY A 253 -10.89 -1.91 -13.84
N GLU A 254 -12.13 -1.46 -14.07
CA GLU A 254 -12.35 -0.26 -14.86
C GLU A 254 -11.74 1.00 -14.22
N ASN A 255 -11.77 1.09 -12.89
CA ASN A 255 -11.21 2.22 -12.16
C ASN A 255 -9.69 2.33 -12.33
N ILE A 256 -8.94 1.24 -12.20
CA ILE A 256 -7.49 1.30 -12.40
C ILE A 256 -7.12 1.58 -13.87
N LEU A 257 -7.87 1.03 -14.83
CA LEU A 257 -7.66 1.33 -16.24
C LEU A 257 -7.91 2.82 -16.55
N ARG A 258 -8.89 3.44 -15.91
CA ARG A 258 -9.15 4.89 -16.00
C ARG A 258 -7.94 5.69 -15.48
N VAL A 259 -7.38 5.30 -14.32
CA VAL A 259 -6.22 5.97 -13.72
C VAL A 259 -4.98 5.83 -14.62
N MET A 260 -4.74 4.64 -15.16
CA MET A 260 -3.64 4.41 -16.11
C MET A 260 -3.77 5.30 -17.36
N ALA A 261 -4.94 5.35 -17.97
CA ALA A 261 -5.17 6.19 -19.14
C ALA A 261 -4.99 7.70 -18.83
N ALA A 262 -5.34 8.12 -17.61
CA ALA A 262 -5.12 9.50 -17.18
C ALA A 262 -3.63 9.82 -16.95
N ALA A 263 -2.85 8.89 -16.42
CA ALA A 263 -1.41 9.04 -16.28
C ALA A 263 -0.70 9.11 -17.63
N GLU A 264 -1.08 8.25 -18.59
CA GLU A 264 -0.58 8.30 -19.96
C GLU A 264 -0.91 9.64 -20.66
N LYS A 265 -2.12 10.15 -20.44
CA LYS A 265 -2.52 11.47 -20.97
C LYS A 265 -1.69 12.60 -20.35
N THR A 266 -1.40 12.53 -19.04
CA THR A 266 -0.53 13.49 -18.36
C THR A 266 0.87 13.46 -18.95
N ALA A 267 1.47 12.28 -19.14
CA ALA A 267 2.78 12.12 -19.76
C ALA A 267 2.82 12.70 -21.18
N ALA A 268 1.79 12.46 -21.98
CA ALA A 268 1.68 13.04 -23.32
C ALA A 268 1.67 14.58 -23.31
N ALA A 269 1.04 15.18 -22.28
CA ALA A 269 1.03 16.64 -22.10
C ALA A 269 2.38 17.18 -21.62
N MET A 270 3.18 16.35 -20.93
CA MET A 270 4.51 16.70 -20.40
C MET A 270 5.68 16.32 -21.32
N LYS A 271 5.40 15.82 -22.53
CA LYS A 271 6.43 15.27 -23.46
C LYS A 271 7.58 16.23 -23.78
N ASP A 272 7.31 17.54 -23.77
CA ASP A 272 8.29 18.59 -24.09
C ASP A 272 8.94 19.17 -22.81
N GLU A 273 8.56 18.70 -21.63
CA GLU A 273 9.23 19.09 -20.38
C GLU A 273 10.62 18.43 -20.31
N PRO A 274 11.65 19.15 -19.84
CA PRO A 274 13.00 18.59 -19.72
C PRO A 274 13.02 17.43 -18.72
N GLU A 275 13.92 16.50 -18.94
CA GLU A 275 14.21 15.45 -17.98
C GLU A 275 14.63 16.03 -16.63
N GLY A 276 14.11 15.45 -15.55
CA GLY A 276 14.49 15.87 -14.20
C GLY A 276 16.00 15.74 -13.97
N SER A 277 16.59 16.75 -13.34
CA SER A 277 18.03 16.82 -13.01
C SER A 277 18.27 17.13 -11.54
N ALA A 278 17.31 16.76 -10.66
CA ALA A 278 17.43 17.03 -9.23
C ALA A 278 18.67 16.33 -8.63
N ILE A 279 19.37 17.05 -7.77
CA ILE A 279 20.51 16.52 -7.02
C ILE A 279 19.97 15.58 -5.94
N PRO A 280 20.40 14.30 -5.90
CA PRO A 280 19.98 13.38 -4.86
C PRO A 280 20.48 13.86 -3.49
N PRO A 281 19.78 13.51 -2.40
CA PRO A 281 20.28 13.77 -1.07
C PRO A 281 21.63 13.06 -0.87
N ALA A 282 22.48 13.61 0.00
CA ALA A 282 23.69 12.89 0.42
C ALA A 282 23.23 11.60 1.14
N ASP A 283 23.96 10.48 0.86
CA ASP A 283 23.70 9.25 1.58
C ASP A 283 23.83 9.51 3.10
N PRO A 284 22.88 9.03 3.91
CA PRO A 284 23.04 9.10 5.34
C PRO A 284 24.29 8.30 5.74
N ALA A 285 25.18 8.91 6.49
CA ALA A 285 26.44 8.35 6.96
C ALA A 285 26.21 7.21 7.98
#